data_d639403e7462542d43d68444e7607722
#
_entry.id   d639403e7462542d43d68444e7607722
#
_cell.length_a   1.000
_cell.length_b   1.000
_cell.length_c   1.000
_cell.angle_alpha   90.00
_cell.angle_beta   90.00
_cell.angle_gamma   90.00
#
_symmetry.space_group_name_H-M   'P 1'
#
loop_
_entity.id
_entity.type
_entity.pdbx_description
1 polymer ?
#
loop_
_entity_poly.entity_id
_entity_poly.type
_entity_poly.pdbx_seq_one_letter_code
_entity_poly.pdbx_strand_id
1 'polypeptide(L)'
;MVIVAHPDDIEFGCAGTMARWIQAGATVCYVLVTSGDAGIADLSLSREEAMAIREKEQDAAAAVIGVQEIVYLRHPDGMVVNDLALRKQLVREIRRFQPEVVVGMDPTAVFISEN
;
A
#
# COMPACT_ATOMS: atom_id res chain seq x y z
N MET A 1 0.18 5.68 10.13
CA MET A 1 0.43 4.51 9.23
C MET A 1 -0.76 4.34 8.31
N VAL A 2 -0.54 4.12 7.03
CA VAL A 2 -1.60 3.77 6.07
C VAL A 2 -1.36 2.34 5.60
N ILE A 3 -2.39 1.49 5.66
CA ILE A 3 -2.32 0.09 5.25
C ILE A 3 -3.33 -0.13 4.12
N VAL A 4 -2.85 -0.52 2.95
CA VAL A 4 -3.67 -0.75 1.75
C VAL A 4 -3.26 -2.01 1.02
N ALA A 5 -4.09 -2.44 0.08
CA ALA A 5 -3.86 -3.66 -0.70
C ALA A 5 -2.84 -3.47 -1.83
N HIS A 6 -2.93 -2.37 -2.58
CA HIS A 6 -2.16 -2.19 -3.82
C HIS A 6 -1.48 -0.83 -3.91
N PRO A 7 -0.44 -0.69 -4.73
CA PRO A 7 0.04 0.62 -5.18
C PRO A 7 -1.10 1.43 -5.80
N ASP A 8 -1.06 2.75 -5.59
CA ASP A 8 -2.03 3.79 -5.97
C ASP A 8 -3.34 3.86 -5.15
N ASP A 9 -3.70 2.86 -4.37
CA ASP A 9 -4.87 2.93 -3.48
C ASP A 9 -4.87 4.20 -2.60
N ILE A 10 -3.69 4.60 -2.12
CA ILE A 10 -3.53 5.75 -1.24
C ILE A 10 -3.74 7.05 -2.00
N GLU A 11 -3.22 7.17 -3.21
CA GLU A 11 -3.32 8.34 -4.05
C GLU A 11 -4.78 8.65 -4.41
N PHE A 12 -5.57 7.64 -4.68
CA PHE A 12 -7.01 7.79 -4.92
C PHE A 12 -7.83 8.00 -3.65
N GLY A 13 -7.32 7.61 -2.49
CA GLY A 13 -8.05 7.62 -1.23
C GLY A 13 -7.68 8.76 -0.30
N CYS A 14 -6.46 8.80 0.19
CA CYS A 14 -6.07 9.64 1.32
C CYS A 14 -4.72 10.37 1.20
N ALA A 15 -4.05 10.34 0.05
CA ALA A 15 -2.74 10.98 -0.09
C ALA A 15 -2.77 12.49 0.19
N GLY A 16 -3.84 13.18 -0.19
CA GLY A 16 -4.02 14.61 0.12
C GLY A 16 -4.07 14.86 1.63
N THR A 17 -4.75 14.02 2.38
CA THR A 17 -4.79 14.08 3.86
C THR A 17 -3.40 13.81 4.44
N MET A 18 -2.70 12.80 3.93
CA MET A 18 -1.33 12.48 4.38
C MET A 18 -0.37 13.64 4.11
N ALA A 19 -0.47 14.28 2.93
CA ALA A 19 0.33 15.45 2.60
C ALA A 19 0.12 16.58 3.61
N ARG A 20 -1.13 16.86 3.99
CA ARG A 20 -1.45 17.87 5.00
C ARG A 20 -0.91 17.52 6.38
N TRP A 21 -1.02 16.29 6.79
CA TRP A 21 -0.50 15.84 8.08
C TRP A 21 1.03 15.92 8.13
N ILE A 22 1.71 15.55 7.03
CA ILE A 22 3.17 15.69 6.93
C ILE A 22 3.59 17.15 7.02
N GLN A 23 2.88 18.06 6.33
CA GLN A 23 3.14 19.50 6.45
C GLN A 23 2.93 20.02 7.86
N ALA A 24 2.05 19.40 8.64
CA ALA A 24 1.81 19.73 10.04
C ALA A 24 2.79 19.03 11.02
N GLY A 25 3.77 18.29 10.50
CA GLY A 25 4.82 17.64 11.30
C GLY A 25 4.64 16.15 11.58
N ALA A 26 3.63 15.51 11.00
CA ALA A 26 3.42 14.08 11.16
C ALA A 26 4.47 13.26 10.39
N THR A 27 4.84 12.10 10.95
CA THR A 27 5.62 11.06 10.28
C THR A 27 4.66 10.02 9.73
N VAL A 28 4.76 9.70 8.44
CA VAL A 28 3.86 8.76 7.77
C VAL A 28 4.63 7.56 7.24
N CYS A 29 4.10 6.37 7.51
CA CYS A 29 4.56 5.10 6.95
C CYS A 29 3.41 4.45 6.17
N TYR A 30 3.73 3.94 4.99
CA TYR A 30 2.81 3.13 4.18
C TYR A 30 3.16 1.65 4.31
N VAL A 31 2.12 0.81 4.38
CA VAL A 31 2.25 -0.65 4.30
C VAL A 31 1.34 -1.14 3.17
N LEU A 32 1.94 -1.72 2.14
CA LEU A 32 1.23 -2.28 1.00
C LEU A 32 1.29 -3.82 1.07
N VAL A 33 0.12 -4.44 1.05
CA VAL A 33 0.02 -5.91 1.15
C VAL A 33 0.52 -6.59 -0.11
N THR A 34 0.19 -6.04 -1.29
CA THR A 34 0.70 -6.50 -2.59
C THR A 34 1.48 -5.39 -3.29
N SER A 35 2.25 -5.74 -4.30
CA SER A 35 2.89 -4.78 -5.19
C SER A 35 2.17 -4.64 -6.53
N GLY A 36 0.92 -5.10 -6.62
CA GLY A 36 0.05 -4.93 -7.78
C GLY A 36 0.52 -5.67 -9.02
N ASP A 37 1.14 -6.83 -8.85
CA ASP A 37 1.73 -7.62 -9.94
C ASP A 37 0.72 -8.16 -10.97
N ALA A 38 -0.56 -8.25 -10.60
CA ALA A 38 -1.64 -8.61 -11.53
C ALA A 38 -2.29 -7.40 -12.22
N GLY A 39 -1.92 -6.18 -11.86
CA GLY A 39 -2.55 -4.94 -12.37
C GLY A 39 -1.91 -4.35 -13.62
N ILE A 40 -0.86 -4.95 -14.18
CA ILE A 40 -0.22 -4.49 -15.42
C ILE A 40 -0.76 -5.31 -16.59
N ALA A 41 -1.27 -4.61 -17.61
CA ALA A 41 -1.86 -5.25 -18.79
C ALA A 41 -0.82 -5.87 -19.75
N ASP A 42 0.45 -5.54 -19.62
CA ASP A 42 1.53 -6.08 -20.46
C ASP A 42 1.90 -7.49 -20.04
N LEU A 43 1.38 -8.48 -20.76
CA LEU A 43 1.62 -9.91 -20.51
C LEU A 43 3.05 -10.37 -20.84
N SER A 44 3.88 -9.51 -21.44
CA SER A 44 5.30 -9.82 -21.72
C SER A 44 6.20 -9.66 -20.49
N LEU A 45 5.73 -8.96 -19.47
CA LEU A 45 6.47 -8.74 -18.23
C LEU A 45 6.37 -9.95 -17.30
N SER A 46 7.47 -10.29 -16.66
CA SER A 46 7.46 -11.21 -15.53
C SER A 46 6.76 -10.55 -14.33
N ARG A 47 6.32 -11.38 -13.38
CA ARG A 47 5.73 -10.89 -12.14
C ARG A 47 6.69 -9.96 -11.39
N GLU A 48 7.96 -10.32 -11.31
CA GLU A 48 9.00 -9.55 -10.64
C GLU A 48 9.23 -8.20 -11.33
N GLU A 49 9.21 -8.16 -12.65
CA GLU A 49 9.32 -6.90 -13.41
C GLU A 49 8.11 -6.00 -13.18
N ALA A 50 6.90 -6.56 -13.19
CA ALA A 50 5.68 -5.84 -12.88
C ALA A 50 5.70 -5.24 -11.47
N MET A 51 6.11 -6.01 -10.47
CA MET A 51 6.27 -5.54 -9.10
C MET A 51 7.27 -4.40 -9.00
N ALA A 52 8.43 -4.53 -9.63
CA ALA A 52 9.49 -3.51 -9.60
C ALA A 52 9.01 -2.17 -10.19
N ILE A 53 8.26 -2.21 -11.28
CA ILE A 53 7.67 -1.01 -11.90
C ILE A 53 6.69 -0.34 -10.93
N ARG A 54 5.75 -1.10 -10.39
CA ARG A 54 4.71 -0.57 -9.50
C ARG A 54 5.30 -0.03 -8.19
N GLU A 55 6.28 -0.70 -7.62
CA GLU A 55 6.96 -0.23 -6.41
C GLU A 55 7.72 1.08 -6.67
N LYS A 56 8.40 1.19 -7.81
CA LYS A 56 9.10 2.42 -8.21
C LYS A 56 8.15 3.60 -8.39
N GLU A 57 6.99 3.36 -9.00
CA GLU A 57 5.96 4.40 -9.16
C GLU A 57 5.41 4.84 -7.80
N GLN A 58 5.15 3.88 -6.90
CA GLN A 58 4.66 4.18 -5.55
C GLN A 58 5.70 4.93 -4.72
N ASP A 59 6.97 4.56 -4.81
CA ASP A 59 8.07 5.27 -4.14
C ASP A 59 8.16 6.73 -4.62
N ALA A 60 8.03 6.95 -5.92
CA ALA A 60 8.04 8.29 -6.49
C ALA A 60 6.85 9.13 -6.02
N ALA A 61 5.66 8.57 -6.01
CA ALA A 61 4.45 9.25 -5.53
C ALA A 61 4.56 9.60 -4.04
N ALA A 62 5.04 8.68 -3.22
CA ALA A 62 5.25 8.90 -1.79
C ALA A 62 6.29 10.00 -1.51
N ALA A 63 7.36 10.03 -2.29
CA ALA A 63 8.39 11.05 -2.18
C ALA A 63 7.87 12.46 -2.43
N VAL A 64 6.90 12.63 -3.34
CA VAL A 64 6.29 13.94 -3.65
C VAL A 64 5.67 14.58 -2.41
N ILE A 65 5.04 13.81 -1.53
CA ILE A 65 4.36 14.33 -0.34
C ILE A 65 5.19 14.18 0.94
N GLY A 66 6.36 13.56 0.86
CA GLY A 66 7.28 13.47 2.00
C GLY A 66 7.05 12.25 2.90
N VAL A 67 6.47 11.17 2.41
CA VAL A 67 6.35 9.91 3.15
C VAL A 67 7.75 9.36 3.45
N GLN A 68 8.00 8.99 4.69
CA GLN A 68 9.34 8.61 5.13
C GLN A 68 9.66 7.15 4.93
N GLU A 69 8.64 6.28 4.91
CA GLU A 69 8.86 4.84 4.84
C GLU A 69 7.70 4.16 4.12
N ILE A 70 8.05 3.21 3.24
CA ILE A 70 7.09 2.29 2.62
C ILE A 70 7.55 0.86 2.89
N VAL A 71 6.62 0.02 3.35
CA VAL A 71 6.83 -1.41 3.54
C VAL A 71 5.98 -2.17 2.52
N TYR A 72 6.64 -2.97 1.70
CA TYR A 72 5.99 -3.85 0.72
C TYR A 72 5.99 -5.28 1.27
N LEU A 73 4.82 -5.83 1.57
CA LEU A 73 4.70 -7.22 2.04
C LEU A 73 4.77 -8.25 0.90
N ARG A 74 4.52 -7.81 -0.32
CA ARG A 74 4.68 -8.58 -1.57
C ARG A 74 3.90 -9.89 -1.62
N HIS A 75 2.70 -9.91 -1.03
CA HIS A 75 1.77 -11.01 -1.27
C HIS A 75 1.36 -11.03 -2.75
N PRO A 76 1.09 -12.22 -3.33
CA PRO A 76 0.59 -12.31 -4.69
C PRO A 76 -0.73 -11.55 -4.84
N ASP A 77 -0.77 -10.61 -5.80
CA ASP A 77 -1.97 -9.84 -6.09
C ASP A 77 -3.09 -10.76 -6.59
N GLY A 78 -4.31 -10.52 -6.09
CA GLY A 78 -5.48 -11.36 -6.37
C GLY A 78 -5.55 -12.66 -5.57
N MET A 79 -4.52 -12.99 -4.75
CA MET A 79 -4.46 -14.24 -3.99
C MET A 79 -4.31 -14.01 -2.48
N VAL A 80 -4.55 -12.80 -2.01
CA VAL A 80 -4.42 -12.47 -0.59
C VAL A 80 -5.54 -13.14 0.20
N VAL A 81 -5.17 -13.83 1.27
CA VAL A 81 -6.12 -14.42 2.22
C VAL A 81 -5.94 -13.81 3.60
N ASN A 82 -7.04 -13.63 4.30
CA ASN A 82 -7.03 -13.14 5.67
C ASN A 82 -6.69 -14.28 6.65
N ASP A 83 -5.41 -14.63 6.70
CA ASP A 83 -4.88 -15.68 7.55
C ASP A 83 -4.01 -15.14 8.70
N LEU A 84 -3.53 -16.04 9.55
CA LEU A 84 -2.67 -15.69 10.67
C LEU A 84 -1.30 -15.15 10.21
N ALA A 85 -0.78 -15.61 9.09
CA ALA A 85 0.51 -15.16 8.57
C ALA A 85 0.44 -13.67 8.18
N LEU A 86 -0.57 -13.27 7.44
CA LEU A 86 -0.79 -11.87 7.08
C LEU A 86 -1.02 -10.99 8.31
N ARG A 87 -1.90 -11.44 9.23
CA ARG A 87 -2.16 -10.70 10.47
C ARG A 87 -0.89 -10.49 11.29
N LYS A 88 -0.05 -11.51 11.39
CA LYS A 88 1.24 -11.42 12.09
C LYS A 88 2.17 -10.39 11.46
N GLN A 89 2.24 -10.34 10.13
CA GLN A 89 3.03 -9.34 9.41
C GLN A 89 2.54 -7.91 9.71
N LEU A 90 1.23 -7.69 9.62
CA LEU A 90 0.62 -6.38 9.90
C LEU A 90 0.83 -5.95 11.36
N VAL A 91 0.63 -6.87 12.31
CA VAL A 91 0.88 -6.60 13.74
C VAL A 91 2.34 -6.24 13.98
N ARG A 92 3.26 -6.94 13.32
CA ARG A 92 4.71 -6.63 13.42
C ARG A 92 5.00 -5.21 12.98
N GLU A 93 4.46 -4.77 11.84
CA GLU A 93 4.69 -3.42 11.35
C GLU A 93 4.04 -2.35 12.24
N ILE A 94 2.84 -2.59 12.73
CA ILE A 94 2.17 -1.70 13.67
C ILE A 94 3.01 -1.56 14.97
N ARG A 95 3.50 -2.66 15.51
CA ARG A 95 4.33 -2.65 16.73
C ARG A 95 5.69 -1.99 16.50
N ARG A 96 6.28 -2.17 15.32
CA ARG A 96 7.56 -1.59 14.96
C ARG A 96 7.47 -0.06 14.81
N PHE A 97 6.50 0.42 14.07
CA PHE A 97 6.33 1.84 13.77
C PHE A 97 5.62 2.60 14.91
N GLN A 98 4.77 1.92 15.67
CA GLN A 98 3.97 2.50 16.78
C GLN A 98 3.15 3.72 16.35
N PRO A 99 2.28 3.61 15.34
CA PRO A 99 1.48 4.74 14.87
C PRO A 99 0.45 5.16 15.92
N GLU A 100 0.18 6.46 16.01
CA GLU A 100 -0.95 6.99 16.77
C GLU A 100 -2.27 6.77 16.03
N VAL A 101 -2.22 6.75 14.68
CA VAL A 101 -3.37 6.57 13.80
C VAL A 101 -3.03 5.54 12.73
N VAL A 102 -3.94 4.61 12.51
CA VAL A 102 -3.90 3.67 11.38
C VAL A 102 -5.07 3.97 10.45
N VAL A 103 -4.77 4.22 9.18
CA VAL A 103 -5.75 4.44 8.13
C VAL A 103 -5.77 3.21 7.22
N GLY A 104 -6.93 2.68 6.94
CA GLY A 104 -7.12 1.54 6.06
C GLY A 104 -8.30 1.75 5.12
N MET A 105 -8.59 0.73 4.32
CA MET A 105 -9.76 0.71 3.44
C MET A 105 -11.02 0.35 4.24
N ASP A 106 -12.18 0.82 3.78
CA ASP A 106 -13.47 0.41 4.33
C ASP A 106 -13.68 -1.10 4.06
N PRO A 107 -13.82 -1.93 5.11
CA PRO A 107 -13.96 -3.38 4.94
C PRO A 107 -15.32 -3.78 4.34
N THR A 108 -16.26 -2.85 4.26
CA THR A 108 -17.59 -3.07 3.68
C THR A 108 -17.69 -2.61 2.22
N ALA A 109 -16.67 -1.92 1.71
CA ALA A 109 -16.64 -1.46 0.34
C ALA A 109 -16.54 -2.67 -0.64
N VAL A 110 -17.39 -2.67 -1.65
CA VAL A 110 -17.36 -3.67 -2.72
C VAL A 110 -16.89 -2.96 -3.98
N PHE A 111 -15.77 -3.43 -4.53
CA PHE A 111 -15.29 -2.99 -5.82
C PHE A 111 -15.93 -3.88 -6.90
N ILE A 112 -16.77 -3.29 -7.72
CA ILE A 112 -17.36 -3.99 -8.88
C ILE A 112 -16.38 -3.78 -10.03
N SER A 113 -15.69 -4.84 -10.43
CA SER A 113 -14.98 -4.81 -11.69
C SER A 113 -16.04 -5.02 -12.79
N GLU A 114 -16.26 -4.01 -13.58
CA GLU A 114 -16.98 -4.17 -14.85
C GLU A 114 -16.03 -4.84 -15.84
N ASN A 115 -16.24 -6.11 -16.08
CA ASN A 115 -15.59 -6.81 -17.18
C ASN A 115 -16.51 -6.84 -18.38
#